data_20b373802a0bcae668aa242e1e7dba2d
#
_entry.id   20b373802a0bcae668aa242e1e7dba2d
#
_cell.length_a   1.000
_cell.length_b   1.000
_cell.length_c   1.000
_cell.angle_alpha   90.00
_cell.angle_beta   90.00
_cell.angle_gamma   90.00
#
_symmetry.space_group_name_H-M   'P 1'
#
loop_
_entity.id
_entity.type
_entity.pdbx_description
1 polymer ?
#
loop_
_entity_poly.entity_id
_entity_poly.type
_entity_poly.pdbx_seq_one_letter_code
_entity_poly.pdbx_strand_id
1 'polypeptide(L)' 'MKTDRELIELAKTNTLDAIAKKLQRQPKSILDKAKKLGLSIKGAKRK' A
#
# COMPACT_ATOMS: atom_id res chain seq x y z
N MET A 1 0.91 4.06 14.16
CA MET A 1 0.56 2.67 14.35
C MET A 1 1.47 1.75 13.58
N LYS A 2 1.56 0.55 14.06
CA LYS A 2 2.43 -0.41 13.40
C LYS A 2 2.04 -0.65 11.95
N THR A 3 0.76 -0.78 11.72
CA THR A 3 0.27 -1.06 10.38
C THR A 3 0.67 0.05 9.40
N ASP A 4 0.53 1.27 9.84
CA ASP A 4 0.87 2.40 8.97
C ASP A 4 2.34 2.37 8.62
N ARG A 5 3.17 2.08 9.61
CA ARG A 5 4.59 2.03 9.38
C ARG A 5 4.95 0.94 8.41
N GLU A 6 4.37 -0.24 8.59
CA GLU A 6 4.61 -1.33 7.68
C GLU A 6 4.21 -0.98 6.26
N LEU A 7 3.08 -0.33 6.13
CA LEU A 7 2.61 0.05 4.81
C LEU A 7 3.58 1.02 4.14
N ILE A 8 4.08 1.97 4.90
CA ILE A 8 5.04 2.93 4.36
C ILE A 8 6.29 2.21 3.87
N GLU A 9 6.78 1.30 4.66
CA GLU A 9 7.97 0.56 4.30
C GLU A 9 7.72 -0.30 3.06
N LEU A 10 6.62 -0.99 3.05
CA LEU A 10 6.28 -1.84 1.92
C LEU A 10 6.08 -1.03 0.65
N ALA A 11 5.51 0.15 0.80
CA ALA A 11 5.24 1.00 -0.36
C ALA A 11 6.54 1.43 -1.03
N LYS A 12 7.61 1.48 -0.29
CA LYS A 12 8.89 1.90 -0.83
C LYS A 12 9.54 0.83 -1.67
N THR A 13 9.36 -0.41 -1.30
CA THR A 13 10.06 -1.49 -1.97
C THR A 13 9.15 -2.49 -2.67
N ASN A 14 7.86 -2.42 -2.43
CA ASN A 14 6.94 -3.39 -3.02
C ASN A 14 5.87 -2.71 -3.85
N THR A 15 5.27 -3.49 -4.74
CA THR A 15 4.17 -2.97 -5.53
C THR A 15 2.87 -3.15 -4.76
N LEU A 16 1.82 -2.54 -5.29
CA LEU A 16 0.52 -2.64 -4.65
C LEU A 16 0.09 -4.10 -4.49
N ASP A 17 0.26 -4.87 -5.54
CA ASP A 17 -0.14 -6.28 -5.50
C ASP A 17 0.64 -7.04 -4.44
N ALA A 18 1.92 -6.79 -4.38
CA ALA A 18 2.76 -7.48 -3.41
C ALA A 18 2.36 -7.12 -1.99
N ILE A 19 2.07 -5.85 -1.77
CA ILE A 19 1.67 -5.39 -0.45
C ILE A 19 0.35 -6.03 -0.05
N ALA A 20 -0.58 -6.05 -0.97
CA ALA A 20 -1.89 -6.63 -0.70
C ALA A 20 -1.76 -8.09 -0.32
N LYS A 21 -0.89 -8.79 -1.00
CA LYS A 21 -0.66 -10.19 -0.71
C LYS A 21 -0.03 -10.39 0.66
N LYS A 22 0.96 -9.59 0.94
CA LYS A 22 1.65 -9.71 2.21
C LYS A 22 0.73 -9.43 3.38
N LEU A 23 -0.10 -8.42 3.23
CA LEU A 23 -1.02 -8.06 4.30
C LEU A 23 -2.32 -8.83 4.23
N GLN A 24 -2.47 -9.63 3.19
CA GLN A 24 -3.69 -10.41 3.00
C GLN A 24 -4.90 -9.50 2.99
N ARG A 25 -4.79 -8.42 2.25
CA ARG A 25 -5.88 -7.47 2.13
C ARG A 25 -6.10 -7.16 0.67
N GLN A 26 -7.21 -6.53 0.38
CA GLN A 26 -7.50 -6.19 -0.99
C GLN A 26 -6.66 -5.00 -1.42
N PRO A 27 -6.19 -5.01 -2.66
CA PRO A 27 -5.37 -3.90 -3.15
C PRO A 27 -6.12 -2.58 -3.08
N LYS A 28 -7.41 -2.64 -3.22
CA LYS A 28 -8.22 -1.43 -3.13
C LYS A 28 -8.10 -0.80 -1.75
N SER A 29 -8.19 -1.63 -0.73
CA SER A 29 -8.07 -1.14 0.64
C SER A 29 -6.69 -0.56 0.88
N ILE A 30 -5.67 -1.23 0.37
CA ILE A 30 -4.31 -0.76 0.53
C ILE A 30 -4.14 0.60 -0.14
N LEU A 31 -4.67 0.72 -1.33
CA LEU A 31 -4.55 1.96 -2.07
C LEU A 31 -5.25 3.10 -1.34
N ASP A 32 -6.41 2.81 -0.81
CA ASP A 32 -7.17 3.81 -0.07
C ASP A 32 -6.39 4.30 1.14
N LYS A 33 -5.81 3.35 1.86
CA LYS A 33 -5.02 3.69 3.02
C LYS A 33 -3.81 4.52 2.63
N ALA A 34 -3.16 4.13 1.56
CA ALA A 34 -1.99 4.85 1.09
C ALA A 34 -2.32 6.28 0.75
N LYS A 35 -3.49 6.48 0.16
CA LYS A 35 -3.91 7.82 -0.20
C LYS A 35 -4.08 8.68 1.04
N LYS A 36 -4.65 8.11 2.07
CA LYS A 36 -4.86 8.85 3.30
C LYS A 36 -3.54 9.24 3.93
N LEU A 37 -2.55 8.38 3.79
CA LEU A 37 -1.24 8.64 4.35
C LEU A 37 -0.38 9.48 3.41
N GLY A 38 -0.88 9.73 2.21
CA GLY A 38 -0.11 10.50 1.25
C GLY A 38 1.02 9.72 0.64
N LEU A 39 0.86 8.41 0.52
CA LEU A 39 1.88 7.56 -0.02
C LEU A 39 1.67 7.30 -1.50
N SER A 40 2.77 7.10 -2.19
CA SER A 40 2.75 6.73 -3.59
C SER A 40 3.22 5.30 -3.70
N ILE A 41 2.37 4.43 -4.19
CA ILE A 41 2.71 3.03 -4.31
C ILE A 41 2.95 2.69 -5.76
N LYS A 42 4.07 2.04 -6.02
CA LYS A 42 4.38 1.60 -7.36
C LYS A 42 3.37 0.58 -7.81
N GLY A 43 3.01 0.64 -9.05
CA GLY A 43 2.05 -0.30 -9.56
C GLY A 43 0.62 0.09 -9.26
N ALA A 44 0.41 1.08 -8.46
CA ALA A 44 -0.93 1.58 -8.20
C ALA A 44 -1.38 2.40 -9.39
N LYS A 45 -2.42 1.95 -10.02
CA LYS A 45 -2.94 2.66 -11.15
C LYS A 45 -3.95 3.69 -10.74
N ARG A 46 -3.80 4.87 -11.21
CA ARG A 46 -4.81 5.87 -10.95
C ARG A 46 -5.06 6.66 -12.19
N LYS A 47 -6.24 7.10 -12.28
CA LYS A 47 -6.63 7.79 -13.50
C LYS A 47 -6.72 9.25 -13.28
#